data_98372e937895dbe2ea1ddda0b1062870
#
_entry.id   98372e937895dbe2ea1ddda0b1062870
#
_cell.length_a   1.000
_cell.length_b   1.000
_cell.length_c   1.000
_cell.angle_alpha   90.00
_cell.angle_beta   90.00
_cell.angle_gamma   90.00
#
_symmetry.space_group_name_H-M   'P 1'
#
loop_
_entity.id
_entity.type
_entity.pdbx_description
1 polymer ?
#
loop_
_entity_poly.entity_id
_entity_poly.type
_entity_poly.pdbx_seq_one_letter_code
_entity_poly.pdbx_strand_id
1 'polypeptide(L)'
;MGKKSRAFLFILVNIIVSVGATLTVLWFWQRAHPYPDVSPPSIPTTAVDQPSSQSQTGAQNPDPAPDLSLLNQDINIIIRAIVGAGDINIEYVEIINQGQNPTNLTGWQLIDEDGHTFTFPALILYSGGAIKILSKAGTNTVIELFWRSDSAIWQSGETAHLVDAAGETVTTYSIP
;
A
#
# COMPACT_ATOMS: atom_id res chain seq x y z
N MET A 1 50.68 10.91 24.48
CA MET A 1 49.53 10.67 23.64
C MET A 1 49.06 11.99 23.04
N GLY A 2 49.20 12.18 21.73
CA GLY A 2 48.93 13.45 21.05
C GLY A 2 47.44 13.79 21.01
N LYS A 3 47.08 15.08 20.91
CA LYS A 3 45.69 15.57 20.79
C LYS A 3 44.88 14.83 19.72
N LYS A 4 45.49 14.38 18.63
CA LYS A 4 44.88 13.62 17.54
C LYS A 4 44.41 12.22 17.98
N SER A 5 45.16 11.54 18.87
CA SER A 5 44.81 10.22 19.39
C SER A 5 43.59 10.26 20.33
N ARG A 6 43.43 11.33 21.09
CA ARG A 6 42.27 11.51 21.97
C ARG A 6 41.00 11.80 21.15
N ALA A 7 41.09 12.63 20.11
CA ALA A 7 39.96 12.90 19.22
C ALA A 7 39.49 11.63 18.49
N PHE A 8 40.41 10.82 18.00
CA PHE A 8 40.11 9.55 17.38
C PHE A 8 39.42 8.57 18.35
N LEU A 9 39.90 8.50 19.60
CA LEU A 9 39.28 7.67 20.63
C LEU A 9 37.85 8.10 20.94
N PHE A 10 37.59 9.42 21.03
CA PHE A 10 36.23 9.95 21.24
C PHE A 10 35.26 9.58 20.10
N ILE A 11 35.73 9.71 18.85
CA ILE A 11 34.92 9.34 17.68
C ILE A 11 34.63 7.84 17.68
N LEU A 12 35.64 7.01 17.97
CA LEU A 12 35.44 5.54 18.01
C LEU A 12 34.47 5.14 19.11
N VAL A 13 34.54 5.71 20.30
CA VAL A 13 33.60 5.43 21.40
C VAL A 13 32.19 5.86 21.03
N ASN A 14 32.02 7.03 20.39
CA ASN A 14 30.68 7.49 19.96
C ASN A 14 30.05 6.55 18.92
N ILE A 15 30.83 6.04 17.97
CA ILE A 15 30.37 5.08 16.98
C ILE A 15 29.95 3.77 17.66
N ILE A 16 30.74 3.24 18.58
CA ILE A 16 30.43 2.00 19.29
C ILE A 16 29.16 2.13 20.13
N VAL A 17 28.99 3.24 20.84
CA VAL A 17 27.80 3.52 21.64
C VAL A 17 26.56 3.65 20.74
N SER A 18 26.69 4.37 19.63
CA SER A 18 25.57 4.57 18.68
C SER A 18 25.11 3.26 18.04
N VAL A 19 26.07 2.44 17.57
CA VAL A 19 25.78 1.13 16.98
C VAL A 19 25.20 0.17 18.02
N GLY A 20 25.74 0.15 19.24
CA GLY A 20 25.25 -0.67 20.34
C GLY A 20 23.81 -0.31 20.73
N ALA A 21 23.49 0.96 20.85
CA ALA A 21 22.13 1.42 21.14
C ALA A 21 21.14 1.01 20.04
N THR A 22 21.52 1.16 18.76
CA THR A 22 20.66 0.78 17.64
C THR A 22 20.40 -0.73 17.60
N LEU A 23 21.42 -1.55 17.81
CA LEU A 23 21.28 -3.01 17.82
C LEU A 23 20.41 -3.49 19.00
N THR A 24 20.51 -2.84 20.17
CA THR A 24 19.69 -3.19 21.34
C THR A 24 18.21 -2.89 21.09
N VAL A 25 17.92 -1.73 20.48
CA VAL A 25 16.52 -1.36 20.11
C VAL A 25 15.97 -2.32 19.08
N LEU A 26 16.72 -2.65 18.03
CA LEU A 26 16.30 -3.60 17.00
C LEU A 26 16.07 -5.01 17.59
N TRP A 27 16.96 -5.48 18.47
CA TRP A 27 16.81 -6.78 19.14
C TRP A 27 15.57 -6.83 20.01
N PHE A 28 15.30 -5.78 20.79
CA PHE A 28 14.11 -5.68 21.63
C PHE A 28 12.83 -5.60 20.76
N TRP A 29 12.87 -4.84 19.68
CA TRP A 29 11.75 -4.73 18.74
C TRP A 29 11.42 -6.06 18.04
N GLN A 30 12.43 -6.79 17.56
CA GLN A 30 12.26 -8.12 16.97
C GLN A 30 11.65 -9.14 17.97
N ARG A 31 12.02 -9.02 19.26
CA ARG A 31 11.50 -9.91 20.28
C ARG A 31 10.06 -9.59 20.68
N ALA A 32 9.66 -8.32 20.57
CA ALA A 32 8.31 -7.86 20.84
C ALA A 32 7.33 -8.10 19.68
N HIS A 33 7.86 -8.30 18.43
CA HIS A 33 7.06 -8.54 17.23
C HIS A 33 7.54 -9.82 16.53
N PRO A 34 7.20 -11.03 17.07
CA PRO A 34 7.49 -12.26 16.35
C PRO A 34 6.72 -12.26 15.05
N TYR A 35 7.43 -12.53 13.93
CA TYR A 35 6.79 -12.69 12.63
C TYR A 35 5.76 -13.82 12.73
N PRO A 36 4.52 -13.63 12.23
CA PRO A 36 3.60 -14.74 12.08
C PRO A 36 4.23 -15.78 11.14
N ASP A 37 4.28 -17.01 11.63
CA ASP A 37 4.80 -18.15 10.90
C ASP A 37 3.82 -18.43 9.74
N VAL A 38 4.16 -17.93 8.54
CA VAL A 38 3.38 -18.19 7.33
C VAL A 38 3.78 -19.57 6.84
N SER A 39 3.19 -20.61 7.43
CA SER A 39 3.26 -21.96 6.89
C SER A 39 2.68 -21.95 5.48
N PRO A 40 3.40 -22.46 4.46
CA PRO A 40 2.85 -22.55 3.11
C PRO A 40 1.63 -23.49 3.14
N PRO A 41 0.56 -23.16 2.38
CA PRO A 41 -0.63 -24.02 2.32
C PRO A 41 -0.23 -25.40 1.80
N SER A 42 -0.55 -26.44 2.58
CA SER A 42 -0.36 -27.82 2.22
C SER A 42 -1.26 -28.14 1.03
N ILE A 43 -0.66 -28.44 -0.11
CA ILE A 43 -1.40 -28.94 -1.28
C ILE A 43 -1.80 -30.40 -0.96
N PRO A 44 -3.08 -30.77 -0.92
CA PRO A 44 -3.49 -32.15 -0.76
C PRO A 44 -3.10 -32.94 -2.04
N THR A 45 -2.16 -33.87 -1.90
CA THR A 45 -1.84 -34.84 -2.94
C THR A 45 -3.01 -35.81 -3.03
N THR A 46 -3.75 -35.72 -4.11
CA THR A 46 -4.86 -36.64 -4.43
C THR A 46 -4.26 -38.00 -4.80
N ALA A 47 -4.33 -38.97 -3.91
CA ALA A 47 -4.18 -40.36 -4.28
C ALA A 47 -5.52 -40.86 -4.87
N VAL A 48 -5.47 -41.32 -6.11
CA VAL A 48 -6.56 -41.98 -6.80
C VAL A 48 -6.69 -43.40 -6.23
N ASP A 49 -7.79 -43.72 -5.61
CA ASP A 49 -8.34 -45.08 -5.56
C ASP A 49 -9.85 -45.05 -5.41
N GLN A 50 -10.52 -45.80 -6.28
CA GLN A 50 -11.96 -45.96 -6.46
C GLN A 50 -12.37 -47.33 -5.86
N PRO A 51 -13.66 -47.70 -5.77
CA PRO A 51 -14.84 -47.03 -5.21
C PRO A 51 -15.49 -47.87 -4.09
N SER A 52 -16.30 -47.25 -3.23
CA SER A 52 -17.40 -47.98 -2.54
C SER A 52 -18.49 -46.98 -2.17
N SER A 53 -19.64 -47.25 -2.72
CA SER A 53 -20.92 -46.61 -2.47
C SER A 53 -21.32 -46.68 -1.01
N GLN A 54 -21.66 -45.53 -0.40
CA GLN A 54 -22.73 -45.46 0.60
C GLN A 54 -23.25 -44.03 0.67
N SER A 55 -24.55 -43.91 0.38
CA SER A 55 -25.38 -42.73 0.55
C SER A 55 -25.42 -42.30 2.02
N GLN A 56 -25.03 -41.07 2.31
CA GLN A 56 -25.58 -40.33 3.43
C GLN A 56 -25.78 -38.88 3.02
N THR A 57 -27.06 -38.52 2.94
CA THR A 57 -27.60 -37.17 2.83
C THR A 57 -27.19 -36.38 4.06
N GLY A 58 -26.21 -35.51 3.88
CA GLY A 58 -25.87 -34.44 4.80
C GLY A 58 -25.64 -33.19 3.96
N ALA A 59 -26.63 -32.34 3.88
CA ALA A 59 -26.51 -31.04 3.23
C ALA A 59 -25.46 -30.21 4.03
N GLN A 60 -24.20 -30.29 3.65
CA GLN A 60 -23.24 -29.26 4.00
C GLN A 60 -23.51 -28.10 3.07
N ASN A 61 -24.10 -27.07 3.67
CA ASN A 61 -24.19 -25.75 3.07
C ASN A 61 -22.76 -25.34 2.69
N PRO A 62 -22.44 -25.05 1.43
CA PRO A 62 -21.11 -24.51 1.09
C PRO A 62 -20.93 -23.22 1.89
N ASP A 63 -19.80 -23.14 2.57
CA ASP A 63 -19.37 -21.92 3.26
C ASP A 63 -19.59 -20.74 2.30
N PRO A 64 -20.36 -19.71 2.65
CA PRO A 64 -20.66 -18.63 1.73
C PRO A 64 -19.32 -18.03 1.30
N ALA A 65 -19.07 -18.02 0.00
CA ALA A 65 -17.97 -17.27 -0.56
C ALA A 65 -18.00 -15.86 0.05
N PRO A 66 -16.85 -15.27 0.41
CA PRO A 66 -16.83 -13.93 1.01
C PRO A 66 -17.63 -13.00 0.10
N ASP A 67 -18.65 -12.38 0.68
CA ASP A 67 -19.54 -11.47 -0.03
C ASP A 67 -18.77 -10.21 -0.42
N LEU A 68 -18.27 -10.18 -1.65
CA LEU A 68 -17.54 -9.05 -2.20
C LEU A 68 -18.40 -7.79 -2.30
N SER A 69 -19.72 -7.91 -2.16
CA SER A 69 -20.64 -6.76 -2.13
C SER A 69 -20.47 -5.91 -0.86
N LEU A 70 -19.90 -6.49 0.21
CA LEU A 70 -19.59 -5.74 1.44
C LEU A 70 -18.34 -4.86 1.32
N LEU A 71 -17.48 -5.09 0.30
CA LEU A 71 -16.26 -4.32 0.14
C LEU A 71 -16.49 -2.88 -0.34
N ASN A 72 -17.70 -2.55 -0.81
CA ASN A 72 -18.02 -1.23 -1.37
C ASN A 72 -19.18 -0.53 -0.65
N GLN A 73 -19.55 -0.99 0.55
CA GLN A 73 -20.52 -0.26 1.38
C GLN A 73 -19.76 0.87 2.15
N ASP A 74 -20.23 2.10 2.03
CA ASP A 74 -19.62 3.30 2.60
C ASP A 74 -18.23 3.61 2.04
N ILE A 75 -18.12 3.71 0.70
CA ILE A 75 -16.90 4.22 0.06
C ILE A 75 -16.68 5.66 0.52
N ASN A 76 -15.62 5.88 1.26
CA ASN A 76 -15.17 7.21 1.66
C ASN A 76 -13.66 7.33 1.34
N ILE A 77 -13.36 7.26 0.04
CA ILE A 77 -12.01 7.47 -0.48
C ILE A 77 -11.90 8.92 -0.91
N ILE A 78 -10.90 9.61 -0.42
CA ILE A 78 -10.65 10.99 -0.78
C ILE A 78 -9.22 11.21 -1.29
N ILE A 79 -9.06 12.18 -2.18
CA ILE A 79 -7.76 12.78 -2.46
C ILE A 79 -7.48 13.75 -1.33
N ARG A 80 -6.48 13.42 -0.49
CA ARG A 80 -6.13 14.22 0.69
C ARG A 80 -5.32 15.44 0.34
N ALA A 81 -4.37 15.27 -0.59
CA ALA A 81 -3.48 16.34 -1.01
C ALA A 81 -2.82 16.00 -2.35
N ILE A 82 -2.48 17.04 -3.11
CA ILE A 82 -1.51 17.00 -4.21
C ILE A 82 -0.37 17.92 -3.81
N VAL A 83 0.83 17.39 -3.77
CA VAL A 83 2.02 18.06 -3.27
C VAL A 83 3.04 18.18 -4.38
N GLY A 84 3.72 19.32 -4.47
CA GLY A 84 4.81 19.56 -5.40
C GLY A 84 4.37 19.70 -6.86
N ALA A 85 3.12 20.13 -7.13
CA ALA A 85 2.61 20.35 -8.48
C ALA A 85 3.59 21.15 -9.32
N GLY A 86 3.89 20.66 -10.53
CA GLY A 86 4.87 21.24 -11.46
C GLY A 86 6.31 20.75 -11.28
N ASP A 87 6.64 19.99 -10.24
CA ASP A 87 7.97 19.40 -10.06
C ASP A 87 7.89 17.87 -9.94
N ILE A 88 8.23 17.18 -11.03
CA ILE A 88 8.19 15.72 -11.12
C ILE A 88 8.96 14.99 -10.02
N ASN A 89 9.99 15.61 -9.44
CA ASN A 89 10.85 14.95 -8.46
C ASN A 89 10.18 14.80 -7.09
N ILE A 90 9.26 15.73 -6.76
CA ILE A 90 8.59 15.80 -5.46
C ILE A 90 7.07 15.67 -5.57
N GLU A 91 6.54 15.68 -6.79
CA GLU A 91 5.11 15.62 -7.06
C GLU A 91 4.50 14.25 -6.71
N TYR A 92 3.43 14.30 -5.92
CA TYR A 92 2.62 13.12 -5.62
C TYR A 92 1.18 13.49 -5.24
N VAL A 93 0.29 12.55 -5.44
CA VAL A 93 -1.09 12.57 -4.94
C VAL A 93 -1.19 11.63 -3.75
N GLU A 94 -1.78 12.08 -2.65
CA GLU A 94 -2.07 11.25 -1.49
C GLU A 94 -3.56 10.94 -1.43
N ILE A 95 -3.88 9.65 -1.44
CA ILE A 95 -5.25 9.13 -1.34
C ILE A 95 -5.38 8.41 -0.01
N ILE A 96 -6.50 8.62 0.69
CA ILE A 96 -6.80 7.99 1.97
C ILE A 96 -8.19 7.37 1.97
N ASN A 97 -8.33 6.22 2.62
CA ASN A 97 -9.62 5.63 2.95
C ASN A 97 -10.08 6.12 4.33
N GLN A 98 -11.04 7.03 4.35
CA GLN A 98 -11.68 7.52 5.57
C GLN A 98 -12.92 6.69 5.98
N GLY A 99 -13.31 5.72 5.14
CA GLY A 99 -14.39 4.79 5.43
C GLY A 99 -14.02 3.76 6.50
N GLN A 100 -15.03 3.05 6.99
CA GLN A 100 -14.84 2.01 7.99
C GLN A 100 -14.43 0.66 7.37
N ASN A 101 -14.68 0.49 6.08
CA ASN A 101 -14.48 -0.77 5.36
C ASN A 101 -13.28 -0.68 4.40
N PRO A 102 -12.58 -1.80 4.15
CA PRO A 102 -11.60 -1.88 3.07
C PRO A 102 -12.26 -1.60 1.72
N THR A 103 -11.58 -0.85 0.86
CA THR A 103 -12.05 -0.53 -0.49
C THR A 103 -11.09 -1.11 -1.52
N ASN A 104 -11.63 -1.81 -2.52
CA ASN A 104 -10.85 -2.33 -3.64
C ASN A 104 -10.69 -1.24 -4.70
N LEU A 105 -9.45 -0.75 -4.88
CA LEU A 105 -9.12 0.27 -5.87
C LEU A 105 -8.69 -0.31 -7.22
N THR A 106 -8.73 -1.62 -7.42
CA THR A 106 -8.32 -2.28 -8.68
C THR A 106 -9.08 -1.70 -9.86
N GLY A 107 -8.34 -1.18 -10.84
CA GLY A 107 -8.94 -0.61 -12.06
C GLY A 107 -9.52 0.80 -11.90
N TRP A 108 -9.48 1.39 -10.71
CA TRP A 108 -9.81 2.80 -10.53
C TRP A 108 -8.84 3.68 -11.30
N GLN A 109 -9.21 4.92 -11.55
CA GLN A 109 -8.41 5.85 -12.32
C GLN A 109 -8.27 7.19 -11.57
N LEU A 110 -7.07 7.73 -11.63
CA LEU A 110 -6.77 9.10 -11.22
C LEU A 110 -6.48 9.90 -12.50
N ILE A 111 -7.22 10.97 -12.74
CA ILE A 111 -7.24 11.70 -14.00
C ILE A 111 -7.03 13.19 -13.72
N ASP A 112 -6.19 13.84 -14.52
CA ASP A 112 -6.04 15.31 -14.53
C ASP A 112 -6.96 15.95 -15.58
N GLU A 113 -6.94 17.28 -15.69
CA GLU A 113 -7.73 18.02 -16.68
C GLU A 113 -7.23 17.86 -18.11
N ASP A 114 -5.95 17.53 -18.31
CA ASP A 114 -5.33 17.31 -19.62
C ASP A 114 -5.58 15.88 -20.15
N GLY A 115 -6.20 15.01 -19.33
CA GLY A 115 -6.57 13.65 -19.71
C GLY A 115 -5.48 12.60 -19.43
N HIS A 116 -4.41 12.95 -18.70
CA HIS A 116 -3.47 11.96 -18.24
C HIS A 116 -4.17 11.06 -17.21
N THR A 117 -3.99 9.77 -17.35
CA THR A 117 -4.70 8.78 -16.55
C THR A 117 -3.75 7.79 -15.90
N PHE A 118 -3.84 7.67 -14.59
CA PHE A 118 -3.21 6.61 -13.83
C PHE A 118 -4.23 5.55 -13.47
N THR A 119 -4.01 4.29 -13.88
CA THR A 119 -4.88 3.17 -13.51
C THR A 119 -4.28 2.40 -12.34
N PHE A 120 -5.06 2.25 -11.27
CA PHE A 120 -4.63 1.52 -10.08
C PHE A 120 -4.45 0.02 -10.36
N PRO A 121 -3.32 -0.57 -9.98
CA PRO A 121 -3.12 -2.02 -10.02
C PRO A 121 -4.04 -2.73 -9.02
N ALA A 122 -3.95 -4.05 -8.94
CA ALA A 122 -4.64 -4.80 -7.90
C ALA A 122 -4.23 -4.30 -6.50
N LEU A 123 -5.16 -3.62 -5.82
CA LEU A 123 -4.91 -2.93 -4.55
C LEU A 123 -6.18 -2.87 -3.70
N ILE A 124 -6.05 -3.25 -2.43
CA ILE A 124 -7.08 -3.02 -1.41
C ILE A 124 -6.55 -1.97 -0.44
N LEU A 125 -7.27 -0.86 -0.29
CA LEU A 125 -6.96 0.19 0.67
C LEU A 125 -7.82 0.00 1.92
N TYR A 126 -7.19 -0.40 3.02
CA TYR A 126 -7.87 -0.65 4.29
C TYR A 126 -8.33 0.65 4.95
N SER A 127 -9.30 0.55 5.86
CA SER A 127 -9.78 1.68 6.66
C SER A 127 -8.63 2.42 7.33
N GLY A 128 -8.59 3.75 7.20
CA GLY A 128 -7.51 4.61 7.68
C GLY A 128 -6.19 4.50 6.91
N GLY A 129 -6.11 3.58 5.93
CA GLY A 129 -4.93 3.44 5.07
C GLY A 129 -4.77 4.60 4.10
N ALA A 130 -3.52 4.92 3.77
CA ALA A 130 -3.17 5.92 2.77
C ALA A 130 -2.15 5.36 1.77
N ILE A 131 -2.20 5.89 0.53
CA ILE A 131 -1.28 5.55 -0.54
C ILE A 131 -0.87 6.82 -1.28
N LYS A 132 0.37 6.87 -1.75
CA LYS A 132 0.89 7.95 -2.58
C LYS A 132 1.08 7.49 -4.02
N ILE A 133 0.69 8.33 -4.96
CA ILE A 133 0.95 8.14 -6.38
C ILE A 133 1.95 9.22 -6.79
N LEU A 134 3.20 8.81 -7.02
CA LEU A 134 4.28 9.69 -7.42
C LEU A 134 4.30 9.79 -8.96
N SER A 135 4.43 10.99 -9.50
CA SER A 135 4.46 11.20 -10.97
C SER A 135 5.69 10.60 -11.63
N LYS A 136 6.84 10.67 -10.98
CA LYS A 136 8.13 10.16 -11.47
C LYS A 136 8.17 8.64 -11.68
N ALA A 137 9.23 8.19 -12.35
CA ALA A 137 9.53 6.76 -12.47
C ALA A 137 9.98 6.15 -11.12
N GLY A 138 9.60 4.88 -10.90
CA GLY A 138 9.97 4.12 -9.70
C GLY A 138 9.37 2.73 -9.69
N THR A 139 9.55 2.03 -8.56
CA THR A 139 9.01 0.69 -8.32
C THR A 139 7.91 0.76 -7.28
N ASN A 140 6.73 0.24 -7.63
CA ASN A 140 5.58 0.23 -6.73
C ASN A 140 5.89 -0.53 -5.44
N THR A 141 5.42 0.02 -4.33
CA THR A 141 5.46 -0.58 -3.00
C THR A 141 4.02 -0.72 -2.47
N VAL A 142 3.86 -1.12 -1.22
CA VAL A 142 2.54 -1.24 -0.57
C VAL A 142 1.92 0.11 -0.21
N ILE A 143 2.70 1.19 -0.20
CA ILE A 143 2.26 2.55 0.17
C ILE A 143 2.59 3.62 -0.88
N GLU A 144 3.35 3.26 -1.92
CA GLU A 144 3.76 4.17 -2.99
C GLU A 144 3.57 3.51 -4.35
N LEU A 145 2.85 4.16 -5.23
CA LEU A 145 2.70 3.81 -6.64
C LEU A 145 3.40 4.86 -7.49
N PHE A 146 3.83 4.47 -8.67
CA PHE A 146 4.56 5.35 -9.57
C PHE A 146 3.84 5.44 -10.91
N TRP A 147 3.47 6.66 -11.30
CA TRP A 147 2.85 6.97 -12.58
C TRP A 147 3.80 6.69 -13.74
N ARG A 148 5.10 6.92 -13.49
CA ARG A 148 6.18 6.76 -14.47
C ARG A 148 6.07 7.72 -15.63
N SER A 149 5.64 8.96 -15.37
CA SER A 149 5.66 10.04 -16.32
C SER A 149 7.10 10.57 -16.52
N ASP A 150 7.33 11.19 -17.67
CA ASP A 150 8.58 11.88 -17.98
C ASP A 150 8.52 13.38 -17.60
N SER A 151 7.34 13.89 -17.25
CA SER A 151 7.09 15.27 -16.82
C SER A 151 6.13 15.32 -15.64
N ALA A 152 6.09 16.47 -14.95
CA ALA A 152 5.06 16.72 -13.94
C ALA A 152 3.67 16.61 -14.59
N ILE A 153 2.72 16.05 -13.83
CA ILE A 153 1.34 15.83 -14.26
C ILE A 153 0.47 17.00 -13.79
N TRP A 154 0.68 17.44 -12.53
CA TRP A 154 -0.23 18.36 -11.86
C TRP A 154 0.24 19.80 -11.95
N GLN A 155 -0.71 20.74 -12.13
CA GLN A 155 -0.44 22.17 -12.14
C GLN A 155 -1.38 22.88 -11.15
N SER A 156 -0.94 24.05 -10.66
CA SER A 156 -1.78 24.91 -9.81
C SER A 156 -3.01 25.38 -10.57
N GLY A 157 -4.16 25.29 -9.95
CA GLY A 157 -5.46 25.67 -10.53
C GLY A 157 -6.22 24.52 -11.18
N GLU A 158 -5.60 23.37 -11.43
CA GLU A 158 -6.24 22.18 -11.98
C GLU A 158 -7.08 21.42 -10.98
N THR A 159 -7.93 20.52 -11.48
CA THR A 159 -8.74 19.62 -10.70
C THR A 159 -8.38 18.17 -11.00
N ALA A 160 -8.01 17.42 -9.97
CA ALA A 160 -7.81 15.98 -10.03
C ALA A 160 -9.14 15.26 -9.82
N HIS A 161 -9.38 14.21 -10.59
CA HIS A 161 -10.56 13.36 -10.50
C HIS A 161 -10.15 11.93 -10.15
N LEU A 162 -10.74 11.39 -9.10
CA LEU A 162 -10.65 9.96 -8.78
C LEU A 162 -11.93 9.28 -9.24
N VAL A 163 -11.79 8.31 -10.12
CA VAL A 163 -12.89 7.62 -10.80
C VAL A 163 -12.83 6.14 -10.45
N ASP A 164 -13.95 5.52 -10.17
CA ASP A 164 -14.01 4.10 -9.86
C ASP A 164 -13.91 3.22 -11.14
N ALA A 165 -13.93 1.90 -10.96
CA ALA A 165 -13.86 0.95 -12.08
C ALA A 165 -15.10 0.95 -12.98
N ALA A 166 -16.23 1.53 -12.55
CA ALA A 166 -17.44 1.71 -13.34
C ALA A 166 -17.41 3.00 -14.15
N GLY A 167 -16.43 3.88 -13.90
CA GLY A 167 -16.30 5.18 -14.55
C GLY A 167 -17.01 6.31 -13.82
N GLU A 168 -17.45 6.08 -12.57
CA GLU A 168 -18.12 7.09 -11.76
C GLU A 168 -17.09 7.88 -10.94
N THR A 169 -17.23 9.22 -10.93
CA THR A 169 -16.35 10.08 -10.14
C THR A 169 -16.66 9.93 -8.64
N VAL A 170 -15.69 9.46 -7.88
CA VAL A 170 -15.80 9.24 -6.42
C VAL A 170 -15.47 10.53 -5.66
N THR A 171 -14.41 11.22 -6.04
CA THR A 171 -13.96 12.46 -5.41
C THR A 171 -13.14 13.30 -6.38
N THR A 172 -13.10 14.59 -6.12
CA THR A 172 -12.26 15.56 -6.84
C THR A 172 -11.42 16.37 -5.87
N TYR A 173 -10.32 16.93 -6.36
CA TYR A 173 -9.44 17.79 -5.58
C TYR A 173 -8.94 18.95 -6.44
N SER A 174 -9.23 20.19 -6.06
CA SER A 174 -8.70 21.37 -6.74
C SER A 174 -7.34 21.73 -6.16
N ILE A 175 -6.35 21.86 -7.05
CA ILE A 175 -4.96 22.14 -6.69
C ILE A 175 -4.83 23.64 -6.44
N PRO A 176 -4.37 24.08 -5.28
CA PRO A 176 -4.25 25.51 -4.95
C PRO A 176 -3.19 26.25 -5.76
#